data_5153822a30793a274efc7b6d0cde8c29
#
_entry.id   5153822a30793a274efc7b6d0cde8c29
#
_cell.length_a   1.000
_cell.length_b   1.000
_cell.length_c   1.000
_cell.angle_alpha   90.00
_cell.angle_beta   90.00
_cell.angle_gamma   90.00
#
_symmetry.space_group_name_H-M   'P 1'
#
loop_
_entity.id
_entity.type
_entity.pdbx_description
1 polymer ?
#
loop_
_entity_poly.entity_id
_entity_poly.type
_entity_poly.pdbx_seq_one_letter_code
_entity_poly.pdbx_strand_id
1 'polypeptide(L)'
;SSNTKSNTLTFEFSGNDTGVGISNFECSIDNSNFSACSSPVQSINLTEGDHTVKIRAQDSVGNIGVSPASFSWSVDTEAPLTSINSVTDGNNTAISTGGNTSSNTLMFEFSGTDSGIGLSHFECSLDESEFITCSSPLQINSLTDGIHTLETRAHDNVGNKDLSLASFTWTVDTVPPLTSIVSAS
;
A
#
# COMPACT_ATOMS: atom_id res chain seq x y z
N SER A 1 16.88 0.78 8.19
CA SER A 1 16.39 -0.33 7.35
C SER A 1 15.72 0.24 6.12
N SER A 2 15.84 -0.45 5.01
CA SER A 2 15.15 -0.14 3.76
C SER A 2 13.93 -1.05 3.64
N ASN A 3 12.85 -0.53 3.08
CA ASN A 3 11.64 -1.32 2.86
C ASN A 3 11.47 -1.58 1.36
N THR A 4 10.92 -2.72 0.99
CA THR A 4 10.74 -3.10 -0.43
C THR A 4 9.54 -4.00 -0.62
N LYS A 5 8.87 -3.84 -1.78
CA LYS A 5 7.85 -4.78 -2.26
C LYS A 5 8.41 -5.92 -3.11
N SER A 6 9.72 -6.06 -3.18
CA SER A 6 10.36 -7.14 -3.91
C SER A 6 10.84 -8.22 -2.96
N ASN A 7 10.45 -9.46 -3.20
CA ASN A 7 10.98 -10.64 -2.51
C ASN A 7 12.36 -11.08 -3.04
N THR A 8 12.99 -10.25 -3.85
CA THR A 8 14.31 -10.49 -4.43
C THR A 8 15.17 -9.24 -4.29
N LEU A 9 16.38 -9.40 -3.75
CA LEU A 9 17.37 -8.33 -3.63
C LEU A 9 18.74 -8.83 -4.12
N THR A 10 19.48 -7.91 -4.72
CA THR A 10 20.86 -8.15 -5.15
C THR A 10 21.81 -7.30 -4.31
N PHE A 11 22.84 -7.94 -3.78
CA PHE A 11 23.86 -7.27 -2.96
C PHE A 11 25.19 -7.27 -3.71
N GLU A 12 25.76 -6.08 -3.87
CA GLU A 12 27.13 -5.89 -4.33
C GLU A 12 28.02 -5.57 -3.13
N PHE A 13 29.13 -6.26 -3.04
CA PHE A 13 30.08 -6.08 -1.94
C PHE A 13 31.51 -6.29 -2.40
N SER A 14 32.42 -5.72 -1.64
CA SER A 14 33.86 -5.87 -1.83
C SER A 14 34.54 -5.96 -0.47
N GLY A 15 35.77 -6.36 -0.47
CA GLY A 15 36.62 -6.39 0.73
C GLY A 15 38.03 -5.96 0.41
N ASN A 16 38.80 -5.70 1.45
CA ASN A 16 40.23 -5.41 1.35
C ASN A 16 40.98 -6.18 2.43
N ASP A 17 42.14 -6.68 2.08
CA ASP A 17 43.12 -7.26 2.98
C ASP A 17 44.51 -6.68 2.71
N THR A 18 45.25 -6.34 3.75
CA THR A 18 46.55 -5.74 3.65
C THR A 18 47.71 -6.74 3.57
N GLY A 19 47.38 -8.05 3.73
CA GLY A 19 48.35 -9.14 3.75
C GLY A 19 48.38 -9.94 2.45
N VAL A 20 47.87 -11.17 2.52
CA VAL A 20 47.94 -12.15 1.43
C VAL A 20 46.75 -12.12 0.46
N GLY A 21 45.86 -11.16 0.66
CA GLY A 21 44.66 -10.95 -0.17
C GLY A 21 43.49 -11.84 0.20
N ILE A 22 42.29 -11.43 -0.25
CA ILE A 22 41.04 -12.15 -0.01
C ILE A 22 40.96 -13.36 -0.95
N SER A 23 40.68 -14.53 -0.38
CA SER A 23 40.46 -15.76 -1.16
C SER A 23 38.99 -15.99 -1.51
N ASN A 24 38.08 -15.71 -0.59
CA ASN A 24 36.64 -15.88 -0.79
C ASN A 24 35.82 -15.00 0.15
N PHE A 25 34.52 -14.92 -0.14
CA PHE A 25 33.50 -14.36 0.75
C PHE A 25 32.55 -15.45 1.20
N GLU A 26 31.97 -15.24 2.36
CA GLU A 26 30.88 -16.05 2.91
C GLU A 26 29.71 -15.15 3.28
N CYS A 27 28.51 -15.59 2.91
CA CYS A 27 27.24 -14.91 3.16
C CYS A 27 26.35 -15.72 4.08
N SER A 28 25.58 -15.03 4.90
CA SER A 28 24.51 -15.56 5.76
C SER A 28 23.28 -14.68 5.58
N ILE A 29 22.13 -15.29 5.32
CA ILE A 29 20.83 -14.62 5.31
C ILE A 29 20.07 -15.09 6.55
N ASP A 30 19.48 -14.12 7.29
CA ASP A 30 18.63 -14.36 8.47
C ASP A 30 19.28 -15.29 9.50
N ASN A 31 20.55 -15.03 9.77
CA ASN A 31 21.37 -15.84 10.70
C ASN A 31 21.52 -17.32 10.30
N SER A 32 21.30 -17.67 9.04
CA SER A 32 21.69 -18.98 8.52
C SER A 32 23.19 -19.22 8.68
N ASN A 33 23.64 -20.45 8.49
CA ASN A 33 25.07 -20.73 8.45
C ASN A 33 25.74 -19.97 7.30
N PHE A 34 26.93 -19.45 7.55
CA PHE A 34 27.74 -18.85 6.48
C PHE A 34 28.09 -19.88 5.41
N SER A 35 27.90 -19.50 4.16
CA SER A 35 28.25 -20.29 2.98
C SER A 35 28.99 -19.44 1.96
N ALA A 36 29.83 -20.07 1.13
CA ALA A 36 30.58 -19.36 0.11
C ALA A 36 29.64 -18.60 -0.85
N CYS A 37 30.01 -17.35 -1.17
CA CYS A 37 29.27 -16.48 -2.07
C CYS A 37 30.21 -15.59 -2.89
N SER A 38 29.71 -15.00 -3.97
CA SER A 38 30.43 -14.03 -4.81
C SER A 38 29.58 -12.77 -5.03
N SER A 39 30.23 -11.62 -5.19
CA SER A 39 29.57 -10.37 -5.56
C SER A 39 29.35 -10.30 -7.08
N PRO A 40 28.14 -9.95 -7.58
CA PRO A 40 26.93 -9.76 -6.79
C PRO A 40 26.31 -11.09 -6.31
N VAL A 41 25.66 -11.09 -5.15
CA VAL A 41 24.82 -12.20 -4.67
C VAL A 41 23.36 -11.79 -4.66
N GLN A 42 22.47 -12.70 -5.08
CA GLN A 42 21.04 -12.48 -5.11
C GLN A 42 20.34 -13.35 -4.07
N SER A 43 19.50 -12.74 -3.24
CA SER A 43 18.51 -13.43 -2.40
C SER A 43 17.19 -13.50 -3.14
N ILE A 44 16.58 -14.66 -3.20
CA ILE A 44 15.33 -14.92 -3.90
C ILE A 44 14.33 -15.59 -2.97
N ASN A 45 13.04 -15.40 -3.26
CA ASN A 45 11.93 -16.00 -2.49
C ASN A 45 11.99 -15.65 -1.00
N LEU A 46 12.35 -14.41 -0.70
CA LEU A 46 12.28 -13.89 0.66
C LEU A 46 10.82 -13.87 1.11
N THR A 47 10.60 -14.18 2.39
CA THR A 47 9.27 -14.12 3.01
C THR A 47 8.90 -12.68 3.36
N GLU A 48 7.66 -12.47 3.79
CA GLU A 48 7.26 -11.20 4.40
C GLU A 48 8.04 -10.94 5.70
N GLY A 49 8.36 -9.67 5.96
CA GLY A 49 8.99 -9.22 7.19
C GLY A 49 10.45 -8.86 7.09
N ASP A 50 11.11 -8.87 8.24
CA ASP A 50 12.48 -8.38 8.39
C ASP A 50 13.52 -9.43 7.99
N HIS A 51 14.50 -8.98 7.20
CA HIS A 51 15.63 -9.78 6.74
C HIS A 51 16.95 -9.11 7.04
N THR A 52 18.00 -9.91 7.14
CA THR A 52 19.37 -9.43 7.34
C THR A 52 20.34 -10.29 6.55
N VAL A 53 21.19 -9.65 5.74
CA VAL A 53 22.36 -10.29 5.15
C VAL A 53 23.60 -9.94 5.97
N LYS A 54 24.46 -10.93 6.19
CA LYS A 54 25.80 -10.76 6.76
C LYS A 54 26.82 -11.32 5.80
N ILE A 55 27.89 -10.56 5.54
CA ILE A 55 28.95 -10.91 4.61
C ILE A 55 30.29 -10.75 5.29
N ARG A 56 31.16 -11.76 5.17
CA ARG A 56 32.52 -11.74 5.70
C ARG A 56 33.50 -12.25 4.65
N ALA A 57 34.72 -11.76 4.73
CA ALA A 57 35.81 -12.20 3.87
C ALA A 57 36.69 -13.23 4.58
N GLN A 58 37.32 -14.11 3.81
CA GLN A 58 38.37 -14.98 4.24
C GLN A 58 39.62 -14.73 3.37
N ASP A 59 40.81 -14.65 3.99
CA ASP A 59 42.07 -14.51 3.29
C ASP A 59 42.62 -15.85 2.77
N SER A 60 43.73 -15.80 2.06
CA SER A 60 44.37 -16.97 1.44
C SER A 60 45.03 -17.94 2.41
N VAL A 61 45.18 -17.57 3.69
CA VAL A 61 45.73 -18.44 4.75
C VAL A 61 44.67 -18.87 5.77
N GLY A 62 43.40 -18.52 5.52
CA GLY A 62 42.25 -19.01 6.28
C GLY A 62 41.78 -18.09 7.40
N ASN A 63 42.29 -16.87 7.54
CA ASN A 63 41.76 -15.92 8.53
C ASN A 63 40.42 -15.40 8.05
N ILE A 64 39.45 -15.34 8.97
CA ILE A 64 38.10 -14.89 8.71
C ILE A 64 37.87 -13.54 9.36
N GLY A 65 37.25 -12.62 8.63
CA GLY A 65 36.86 -11.32 9.14
C GLY A 65 35.92 -11.45 10.34
N VAL A 66 36.33 -10.89 11.49
CA VAL A 66 35.62 -11.01 12.78
C VAL A 66 34.40 -10.09 12.89
N SER A 67 34.29 -9.10 12.03
CA SER A 67 33.17 -8.14 11.97
C SER A 67 32.50 -8.20 10.59
N PRO A 68 31.52 -9.08 10.39
CA PRO A 68 30.81 -9.14 9.12
C PRO A 68 30.12 -7.82 8.77
N ALA A 69 30.17 -7.42 7.51
CA ALA A 69 29.30 -6.38 6.99
C ALA A 69 27.86 -6.87 7.09
N SER A 70 26.93 -6.00 7.49
CA SER A 70 25.52 -6.36 7.69
C SER A 70 24.61 -5.31 7.05
N PHE A 71 23.55 -5.78 6.39
CA PHE A 71 22.47 -4.95 5.86
C PHE A 71 21.13 -5.56 6.23
N SER A 72 20.20 -4.72 6.73
CA SER A 72 18.87 -5.14 7.12
C SER A 72 17.81 -4.38 6.32
N TRP A 73 16.76 -5.09 5.93
CA TRP A 73 15.61 -4.55 5.19
C TRP A 73 14.35 -5.30 5.58
N SER A 74 13.18 -4.76 5.19
CA SER A 74 11.89 -5.43 5.35
C SER A 74 11.26 -5.65 3.98
N VAL A 75 10.69 -6.83 3.78
CA VAL A 75 9.91 -7.20 2.59
C VAL A 75 8.43 -7.10 2.92
N ASP A 76 7.67 -6.46 2.03
CA ASP A 76 6.21 -6.36 2.10
C ASP A 76 5.65 -6.42 0.68
N THR A 77 5.12 -7.57 0.30
CA THR A 77 4.53 -7.81 -1.03
C THR A 77 3.01 -7.81 -0.98
N GLU A 78 2.43 -7.69 0.21
CA GLU A 78 0.98 -7.72 0.41
C GLU A 78 0.37 -6.35 0.11
N ALA A 79 -0.81 -6.36 -0.47
CA ALA A 79 -1.55 -5.15 -0.73
C ALA A 79 -2.44 -4.80 0.47
N PRO A 80 -2.60 -3.51 0.81
CA PRO A 80 -3.54 -3.08 1.82
C PRO A 80 -4.98 -3.38 1.42
N LEU A 81 -5.89 -3.37 2.38
CA LEU A 81 -7.33 -3.53 2.19
C LEU A 81 -8.05 -2.24 2.58
N THR A 82 -8.98 -1.78 1.74
CA THR A 82 -9.76 -0.56 1.95
C THR A 82 -11.22 -0.87 2.28
N SER A 83 -11.83 -0.07 3.16
CA SER A 83 -13.24 -0.16 3.51
C SER A 83 -13.86 1.22 3.62
N ILE A 84 -15.08 1.41 3.05
CA ILE A 84 -15.92 2.58 3.32
C ILE A 84 -16.75 2.25 4.56
N ASN A 85 -16.58 3.05 5.62
CA ASN A 85 -17.13 2.77 6.95
C ASN A 85 -18.49 3.41 7.14
N SER A 86 -18.65 4.66 6.69
CA SER A 86 -19.91 5.39 6.77
C SER A 86 -20.02 6.43 5.66
N VAL A 87 -21.26 6.69 5.24
CA VAL A 87 -21.61 7.76 4.31
C VAL A 87 -22.80 8.52 4.88
N THR A 88 -22.68 9.84 4.94
CA THR A 88 -23.77 10.73 5.37
C THR A 88 -23.98 11.83 4.35
N ASP A 89 -25.22 12.29 4.21
CA ASP A 89 -25.53 13.45 3.37
C ASP A 89 -25.30 14.78 4.13
N GLY A 90 -25.49 15.90 3.44
CA GLY A 90 -25.34 17.24 4.03
C GLY A 90 -26.30 17.55 5.18
N ASN A 91 -27.29 16.70 5.44
CA ASN A 91 -28.22 16.79 6.57
C ASN A 91 -27.85 15.81 7.70
N ASN A 92 -26.66 15.21 7.68
CA ASN A 92 -26.21 14.13 8.57
C ASN A 92 -27.10 12.87 8.55
N THR A 93 -27.78 12.62 7.43
CA THR A 93 -28.56 11.38 7.23
C THR A 93 -27.64 10.29 6.68
N ALA A 94 -27.62 9.13 7.31
CA ALA A 94 -26.85 8.00 6.84
C ALA A 94 -27.43 7.46 5.52
N ILE A 95 -26.56 7.26 4.53
CA ILE A 95 -26.90 6.69 3.22
C ILE A 95 -26.25 5.32 3.11
N SER A 96 -27.01 4.33 2.68
CA SER A 96 -26.51 3.01 2.31
C SER A 96 -26.18 2.94 0.82
N THR A 97 -25.32 2.01 0.42
CA THR A 97 -25.03 1.82 -1.02
C THR A 97 -26.31 1.51 -1.79
N GLY A 98 -26.46 2.12 -2.97
CA GLY A 98 -27.71 2.09 -3.75
C GLY A 98 -28.83 3.01 -3.22
N GLY A 99 -28.59 3.76 -2.13
CA GLY A 99 -29.57 4.68 -1.55
C GLY A 99 -29.74 5.97 -2.32
N ASN A 100 -30.78 6.74 -1.97
CA ASN A 100 -31.11 8.02 -2.58
C ASN A 100 -30.99 9.16 -1.56
N THR A 101 -30.64 10.34 -2.02
CA THR A 101 -30.62 11.57 -1.20
C THR A 101 -31.07 12.77 -2.01
N SER A 102 -31.68 13.75 -1.33
CA SER A 102 -31.95 15.09 -1.89
C SER A 102 -30.79 16.09 -1.64
N SER A 103 -29.72 15.64 -1.04
CA SER A 103 -28.53 16.47 -0.81
C SER A 103 -27.51 16.29 -1.93
N ASN A 104 -26.99 17.40 -2.44
CA ASN A 104 -25.87 17.43 -3.39
C ASN A 104 -24.50 17.41 -2.70
N THR A 105 -24.47 17.14 -1.40
CA THR A 105 -23.24 17.05 -0.59
C THR A 105 -23.25 15.75 0.20
N LEU A 106 -22.18 14.99 0.12
CA LEU A 106 -21.95 13.78 0.91
C LEU A 106 -20.60 13.81 1.61
N MET A 107 -20.56 13.16 2.77
CA MET A 107 -19.36 12.91 3.57
C MET A 107 -19.09 11.41 3.63
N PHE A 108 -17.89 11.01 3.27
CA PHE A 108 -17.42 9.63 3.28
C PHE A 108 -16.37 9.44 4.36
N GLU A 109 -16.56 8.46 5.21
CA GLU A 109 -15.53 7.95 6.11
C GLU A 109 -15.06 6.58 5.61
N PHE A 110 -13.77 6.44 5.42
CA PHE A 110 -13.14 5.20 4.98
C PHE A 110 -11.83 4.97 5.75
N SER A 111 -11.44 3.74 5.78
CA SER A 111 -10.18 3.30 6.42
C SER A 111 -9.54 2.20 5.60
N GLY A 112 -8.29 1.91 5.93
CA GLY A 112 -7.59 0.77 5.37
C GLY A 112 -6.84 0.02 6.46
N THR A 113 -6.49 -1.21 6.15
CA THR A 113 -5.61 -2.05 6.97
C THR A 113 -4.52 -2.63 6.09
N ASP A 114 -3.35 -2.77 6.66
CA ASP A 114 -2.19 -3.39 6.04
C ASP A 114 -1.50 -4.28 7.06
N SER A 115 -1.05 -5.46 6.64
CA SER A 115 -0.40 -6.45 7.51
C SER A 115 1.11 -6.24 7.61
N GLY A 116 1.69 -5.47 6.67
CA GLY A 116 3.13 -5.28 6.54
C GLY A 116 3.64 -3.95 7.09
N ILE A 117 4.10 -3.08 6.19
CA ILE A 117 4.82 -1.84 6.54
C ILE A 117 3.87 -0.66 6.80
N GLY A 118 2.56 -0.90 6.69
CA GLY A 118 1.51 0.04 7.01
C GLY A 118 1.16 0.99 5.87
N LEU A 119 0.05 1.70 6.07
CA LEU A 119 -0.56 2.56 5.06
C LEU A 119 0.25 3.82 4.81
N SER A 120 0.26 4.25 3.55
CA SER A 120 0.85 5.52 3.09
C SER A 120 -0.24 6.58 2.87
N HIS A 121 -1.17 6.30 1.97
CA HIS A 121 -2.22 7.25 1.57
C HIS A 121 -3.39 6.51 0.91
N PHE A 122 -4.45 7.28 0.64
CA PHE A 122 -5.59 6.81 -0.17
C PHE A 122 -5.65 7.56 -1.49
N GLU A 123 -6.25 6.92 -2.48
CA GLU A 123 -6.68 7.53 -3.73
C GLU A 123 -8.17 7.28 -3.93
N CYS A 124 -8.86 8.29 -4.46
CA CYS A 124 -10.29 8.30 -4.72
C CYS A 124 -10.56 8.63 -6.19
N SER A 125 -11.60 8.00 -6.75
CA SER A 125 -12.17 8.28 -8.06
C SER A 125 -13.68 8.48 -7.93
N LEU A 126 -14.20 9.58 -8.43
CA LEU A 126 -15.63 9.87 -8.51
C LEU A 126 -16.06 9.69 -9.97
N ASP A 127 -17.10 8.89 -10.20
CA ASP A 127 -17.70 8.67 -11.51
C ASP A 127 -16.67 8.32 -12.59
N GLU A 128 -15.84 7.31 -12.31
CA GLU A 128 -14.80 6.82 -13.21
C GLU A 128 -13.73 7.85 -13.60
N SER A 129 -13.61 8.95 -12.86
CA SER A 129 -12.54 9.92 -13.04
C SER A 129 -11.16 9.32 -12.71
N GLU A 130 -10.08 10.02 -13.04
CA GLU A 130 -8.75 9.61 -12.61
C GLU A 130 -8.66 9.54 -11.09
N PHE A 131 -7.94 8.52 -10.58
CA PHE A 131 -7.64 8.42 -9.16
C PHE A 131 -6.73 9.56 -8.72
N ILE A 132 -7.15 10.30 -7.70
CA ILE A 132 -6.39 11.37 -7.07
C ILE A 132 -6.22 11.09 -5.57
N THR A 133 -5.13 11.56 -4.99
CA THR A 133 -4.89 11.42 -3.54
C THR A 133 -6.03 12.08 -2.76
N CYS A 134 -6.55 11.36 -1.76
CA CYS A 134 -7.63 11.81 -0.90
C CYS A 134 -7.37 11.41 0.57
N SER A 135 -8.18 11.94 1.48
CA SER A 135 -8.13 11.62 2.91
C SER A 135 -9.53 11.39 3.47
N SER A 136 -9.62 10.53 4.48
CA SER A 136 -10.85 10.33 5.26
C SER A 136 -10.87 11.29 6.47
N PRO A 137 -11.99 12.00 6.77
CA PRO A 137 -13.22 12.03 5.98
C PRO A 137 -13.08 12.81 4.66
N LEU A 138 -13.76 12.36 3.60
CA LEU A 138 -13.83 13.03 2.30
C LEU A 138 -15.22 13.67 2.12
N GLN A 139 -15.26 14.97 1.91
CA GLN A 139 -16.48 15.66 1.56
C GLN A 139 -16.54 15.92 0.04
N ILE A 140 -17.64 15.51 -0.59
CA ILE A 140 -17.94 15.77 -1.99
C ILE A 140 -19.12 16.72 -2.05
N ASN A 141 -18.96 17.83 -2.78
CA ASN A 141 -19.97 18.89 -2.90
C ASN A 141 -20.40 19.10 -4.34
N SER A 142 -21.53 19.78 -4.52
CA SER A 142 -22.04 20.19 -5.84
C SER A 142 -22.26 19.02 -6.79
N LEU A 143 -22.69 17.88 -6.25
CA LEU A 143 -23.12 16.72 -7.05
C LEU A 143 -24.34 17.12 -7.90
N THR A 144 -24.39 16.62 -9.12
CA THR A 144 -25.55 16.77 -10.02
C THR A 144 -26.63 15.75 -9.66
N ASP A 145 -27.86 15.94 -10.16
CA ASP A 145 -28.87 14.89 -10.07
C ASP A 145 -28.46 13.70 -10.93
N GLY A 146 -28.61 12.48 -10.41
CA GLY A 146 -28.26 11.24 -11.07
C GLY A 146 -27.52 10.24 -10.17
N ILE A 147 -27.03 9.18 -10.80
CA ILE A 147 -26.28 8.13 -10.14
C ILE A 147 -24.82 8.54 -10.08
N HIS A 148 -24.22 8.39 -8.91
CA HIS A 148 -22.80 8.63 -8.67
C HIS A 148 -22.15 7.39 -8.05
N THR A 149 -20.85 7.23 -8.29
CA THR A 149 -20.05 6.17 -7.69
C THR A 149 -18.72 6.74 -7.20
N LEU A 150 -18.40 6.52 -5.93
CA LEU A 150 -17.08 6.76 -5.38
C LEU A 150 -16.33 5.43 -5.26
N GLU A 151 -15.14 5.38 -5.81
CA GLU A 151 -14.18 4.31 -5.59
C GLU A 151 -13.00 4.84 -4.79
N THR A 152 -12.54 4.06 -3.82
CA THR A 152 -11.36 4.41 -3.01
C THR A 152 -10.45 3.20 -2.83
N ARG A 153 -9.15 3.47 -2.78
CA ARG A 153 -8.12 2.47 -2.55
C ARG A 153 -6.97 3.00 -1.69
N ALA A 154 -6.43 2.15 -0.86
CA ALA A 154 -5.24 2.43 -0.06
C ALA A 154 -3.95 2.06 -0.80
N HIS A 155 -2.88 2.76 -0.46
CA HIS A 155 -1.51 2.41 -0.77
C HIS A 155 -0.72 2.22 0.51
N ASP A 156 0.21 1.28 0.53
CA ASP A 156 1.19 1.11 1.60
C ASP A 156 2.46 1.96 1.38
N ASN A 157 3.39 1.86 2.32
CA ASN A 157 4.64 2.62 2.31
C ASN A 157 5.71 2.07 1.35
N VAL A 158 5.50 0.91 0.70
CA VAL A 158 6.39 0.38 -0.35
C VAL A 158 5.76 0.42 -1.73
N GLY A 159 4.52 0.89 -1.85
CA GLY A 159 3.80 1.12 -3.10
C GLY A 159 3.01 -0.08 -3.60
N ASN A 160 2.63 -1.04 -2.73
CA ASN A 160 1.53 -1.94 -3.03
C ASN A 160 0.23 -1.15 -2.91
N LYS A 161 -0.78 -1.54 -3.67
CA LYS A 161 -2.07 -0.86 -3.68
C LYS A 161 -3.21 -1.86 -3.66
N ASP A 162 -4.28 -1.51 -2.98
CA ASP A 162 -5.51 -2.28 -3.00
C ASP A 162 -6.08 -2.35 -4.43
N LEU A 163 -6.25 -3.56 -4.94
CA LEU A 163 -6.82 -3.83 -6.27
C LEU A 163 -8.32 -4.17 -6.19
N SER A 164 -8.84 -4.40 -4.97
CA SER A 164 -10.23 -4.80 -4.75
C SER A 164 -11.20 -3.61 -4.74
N LEU A 165 -10.72 -2.38 -4.63
CA LEU A 165 -11.44 -1.11 -4.58
C LEU A 165 -12.66 -1.14 -3.64
N ALA A 166 -12.69 -0.28 -2.64
CA ALA A 166 -13.92 -0.03 -1.90
C ALA A 166 -14.81 0.91 -2.73
N SER A 167 -16.01 0.48 -3.08
CA SER A 167 -16.94 1.20 -3.96
C SER A 167 -18.24 1.50 -3.27
N PHE A 168 -18.79 2.69 -3.51
CA PHE A 168 -20.08 3.14 -3.00
C PHE A 168 -20.86 3.87 -4.09
N THR A 169 -22.08 3.41 -4.37
CA THR A 169 -22.96 4.00 -5.39
C THR A 169 -24.21 4.57 -4.71
N TRP A 170 -24.66 5.74 -5.16
CA TRP A 170 -25.87 6.42 -4.66
C TRP A 170 -26.55 7.21 -5.78
N THR A 171 -27.76 7.71 -5.52
CA THR A 171 -28.49 8.60 -6.42
C THR A 171 -28.77 9.92 -5.72
N VAL A 172 -28.51 11.02 -6.41
CA VAL A 172 -28.90 12.38 -6.01
C VAL A 172 -30.14 12.78 -6.80
N ASP A 173 -31.17 13.28 -6.11
CA ASP A 173 -32.36 13.88 -6.72
C ASP A 173 -32.77 15.09 -5.89
N THR A 174 -32.45 16.27 -6.38
CA THR A 174 -32.77 17.55 -5.72
C THR A 174 -34.05 18.19 -6.24
N VAL A 175 -34.74 17.56 -7.22
CA VAL A 175 -35.93 18.12 -7.87
C VAL A 175 -37.20 17.71 -7.11
N PRO A 176 -38.00 18.70 -6.61
CA PRO A 176 -39.26 18.40 -5.96
C PRO A 176 -40.32 17.93 -6.98
N PRO A 177 -41.23 17.03 -6.58
CA PRO A 177 -42.31 16.57 -7.44
C PRO A 177 -43.36 17.68 -7.72
N LEU A 178 -43.93 17.68 -8.92
CA LEU A 178 -45.03 18.58 -9.31
C LEU A 178 -46.37 17.88 -9.14
N THR A 179 -47.35 18.62 -8.62
CA THR A 179 -48.77 18.15 -8.48
C THR A 179 -49.71 19.07 -9.22
N SER A 180 -50.63 18.52 -9.98
CA SER A 180 -51.72 19.25 -10.65
C SER A 180 -53.07 18.62 -10.36
N ILE A 181 -54.14 19.45 -10.25
CA ILE A 181 -55.52 19.04 -10.22
C ILE A 181 -56.00 18.94 -11.66
N VAL A 182 -56.39 17.73 -12.13
CA VAL A 182 -56.79 17.52 -13.53
C VAL A 182 -58.29 17.83 -13.73
N SER A 183 -59.14 17.67 -12.72
CA SER A 183 -60.57 18.11 -12.75
C SER A 183 -61.12 18.23 -11.32
N ALA A 184 -62.09 19.14 -11.16
CA ALA A 184 -62.98 19.21 -10.01
C ALA A 184 -64.39 19.26 -10.56
N SER A 185 -65.33 18.42 -10.06
CA SER A 185 -66.80 18.39 -10.40
C SER A 185 -67.65 18.58 -9.19
#